data_efdabd75d0812c6130b63ac5fda65b77
#
_entry.id   efdabd75d0812c6130b63ac5fda65b77
#
_cell.length_a   1.000
_cell.length_b   1.000
_cell.length_c   1.000
_cell.angle_alpha   90.00
_cell.angle_beta   90.00
_cell.angle_gamma   90.00
#
_symmetry.space_group_name_H-M   'P 1'
#
loop_
_entity.id
_entity.type
_entity.pdbx_description
1 polymer ?
#
loop_
_entity_poly.entity_id
_entity_poly.type
_entity_poly.pdbx_seq_one_letter_code
_entity_poly.pdbx_strand_id
1 'polypeptide(L)'
;GEKERLISPEVASASLAMLREVVHGEQGTASFARLPGYAVAGKTGTADKPNPRGGYYKDMVLATFASVFPADNPKYVLVVTLDEPEDRSGKKPRRTAGWTAVPVASELIARIAPLLGVRPQIETQPQAAITFASSN
;
A
#
# COMPACT_ATOMS: atom_id res chain seq x y z
N GLY A 1 -16.49 -19.77 9.86
CA GLY A 1 -16.32 -20.87 8.91
C GLY A 1 -14.94 -21.49 9.05
N GLU A 2 -14.80 -22.73 8.64
CA GLU A 2 -13.53 -23.46 8.61
C GLU A 2 -12.55 -22.70 7.69
N LYS A 3 -11.31 -22.55 8.18
CA LYS A 3 -10.26 -21.91 7.38
C LYS A 3 -9.56 -22.97 6.55
N GLU A 4 -9.67 -22.88 5.24
CA GLU A 4 -8.95 -23.72 4.30
C GLU A 4 -7.63 -23.05 3.90
N ARG A 5 -6.53 -23.80 3.93
CA ARG A 5 -5.23 -23.31 3.46
C ARG A 5 -5.09 -23.58 1.97
N LEU A 6 -4.98 -22.50 1.18
CA LEU A 6 -4.87 -22.57 -0.28
C LEU A 6 -3.42 -22.68 -0.78
N ILE A 7 -2.45 -22.12 -0.04
CA ILE A 7 -1.02 -22.11 -0.41
C ILE A 7 -0.16 -22.44 0.81
N SER A 8 1.05 -22.92 0.58
CA SER A 8 1.97 -23.21 1.68
C SER A 8 2.42 -21.94 2.42
N PRO A 9 2.86 -22.04 3.69
CA PRO A 9 3.40 -20.90 4.44
C PRO A 9 4.58 -20.21 3.73
N GLU A 10 5.46 -21.00 3.10
CA GLU A 10 6.64 -20.53 2.38
C GLU A 10 6.23 -19.68 1.17
N VAL A 11 5.26 -20.15 0.38
CA VAL A 11 4.73 -19.41 -0.78
C VAL A 11 4.03 -18.14 -0.31
N ALA A 12 3.25 -18.20 0.77
CA ALA A 12 2.60 -17.02 1.33
C ALA A 12 3.62 -15.96 1.79
N SER A 13 4.69 -16.40 2.48
CA SER A 13 5.76 -15.50 2.95
C SER A 13 6.53 -14.87 1.80
N ALA A 14 6.90 -15.65 0.78
CA ALA A 14 7.60 -15.16 -0.40
C ALA A 14 6.72 -14.15 -1.19
N SER A 15 5.43 -14.45 -1.34
CA SER A 15 4.49 -13.55 -2.00
C SER A 15 4.35 -12.22 -1.24
N LEU A 16 4.26 -12.29 0.09
CA LEU A 16 4.16 -11.09 0.92
C LEU A 16 5.43 -10.24 0.84
N ALA A 17 6.63 -10.86 0.80
CA ALA A 17 7.88 -10.14 0.60
C ALA A 17 7.89 -9.38 -0.73
N MET A 18 7.47 -10.00 -1.82
CA MET A 18 7.33 -9.33 -3.13
C MET A 18 6.31 -8.18 -3.09
N LEU A 19 5.17 -8.36 -2.42
CA LEU A 19 4.16 -7.33 -2.26
C LEU A 19 4.64 -6.14 -1.41
N ARG A 20 5.57 -6.37 -0.48
CA ARG A 20 6.23 -5.28 0.27
C ARG A 20 7.12 -4.43 -0.64
N GLU A 21 7.84 -5.04 -1.58
CA GLU A 21 8.67 -4.31 -2.55
C GLU A 21 7.85 -3.39 -3.46
N VAL A 22 6.59 -3.70 -3.73
CA VAL A 22 5.68 -2.80 -4.48
C VAL A 22 5.45 -1.48 -3.75
N VAL A 23 5.47 -1.48 -2.41
CA VAL A 23 5.29 -0.30 -1.56
C VAL A 23 6.65 0.33 -1.19
N HIS A 24 7.64 -0.48 -0.83
CA HIS A 24 8.88 -0.01 -0.22
C HIS A 24 10.09 -0.03 -1.16
N GLY A 25 10.03 -0.75 -2.28
CA GLY A 25 11.09 -0.78 -3.27
C GLY A 25 11.26 0.56 -4.01
N GLU A 26 12.46 0.86 -4.49
CA GLU A 26 12.76 2.13 -5.18
C GLU A 26 11.88 2.35 -6.42
N GLN A 27 11.54 1.27 -7.14
CA GLN A 27 10.68 1.31 -8.32
C GLN A 27 9.25 0.82 -8.03
N GLY A 28 8.87 0.80 -6.77
CA GLY A 28 7.55 0.36 -6.34
C GLY A 28 6.43 1.27 -6.85
N THR A 29 5.40 0.68 -7.45
CA THR A 29 4.25 1.42 -8.01
C THR A 29 3.27 1.93 -6.96
N ALA A 30 3.45 1.56 -5.69
CA ALA A 30 2.60 1.95 -4.57
C ALA A 30 3.35 2.72 -3.47
N SER A 31 4.35 3.53 -3.83
CA SER A 31 5.17 4.28 -2.88
C SER A 31 4.36 5.23 -1.97
N PHE A 32 3.21 5.73 -2.42
CA PHE A 32 2.31 6.55 -1.61
C PHE A 32 1.61 5.75 -0.49
N ALA A 33 1.73 4.42 -0.46
CA ALA A 33 1.27 3.60 0.66
C ALA A 33 2.34 3.41 1.76
N ARG A 34 3.48 4.08 1.69
CA ARG A 34 4.46 4.13 2.77
C ARG A 34 3.92 4.99 3.90
N LEU A 35 3.42 4.34 4.93
CA LEU A 35 2.87 4.99 6.12
C LEU A 35 3.86 4.88 7.28
N PRO A 36 4.28 6.01 7.90
CA PRO A 36 5.09 5.96 9.09
C PRO A 36 4.43 5.13 10.20
N GLY A 37 5.15 4.16 10.73
CA GLY A 37 4.68 3.27 11.79
C GLY A 37 3.80 2.11 11.33
N TYR A 38 3.43 2.02 10.05
CA TYR A 38 2.61 0.92 9.56
C TYR A 38 3.29 0.19 8.40
N ALA A 39 3.53 -1.11 8.57
CA ALA A 39 4.01 -1.95 7.50
C ALA A 39 2.85 -2.27 6.54
N VAL A 40 2.94 -1.82 5.31
CA VAL A 40 1.94 -2.08 4.25
C VAL A 40 2.59 -2.86 3.12
N ALA A 41 1.89 -3.84 2.61
CA ALA A 41 2.22 -4.57 1.39
C ALA A 41 1.02 -4.51 0.44
N GLY A 42 1.23 -4.63 -0.87
CA GLY A 42 0.09 -4.61 -1.78
C GLY A 42 0.47 -4.64 -3.25
N LYS A 43 -0.54 -4.58 -4.11
CA LYS A 43 -0.39 -4.57 -5.56
C LYS A 43 -1.38 -3.60 -6.20
N THR A 44 -0.87 -2.79 -7.09
CA THR A 44 -1.65 -1.90 -7.95
C THR A 44 -2.20 -2.66 -9.16
N GLY A 45 -3.39 -2.29 -9.58
CA GLY A 45 -4.00 -2.73 -10.84
C GLY A 45 -4.65 -1.53 -11.53
N THR A 46 -4.46 -1.40 -12.82
CA THR A 46 -5.15 -0.42 -13.65
C THR A 46 -5.65 -1.15 -14.89
N ALA A 47 -6.96 -1.21 -15.06
CA ALA A 47 -7.61 -1.88 -16.16
C ALA A 47 -8.37 -0.86 -17.01
N ASP A 48 -8.14 -0.89 -18.33
CA ASP A 48 -8.91 -0.09 -19.27
C ASP A 48 -10.36 -0.64 -19.36
N LYS A 49 -11.34 0.24 -19.43
CA LYS A 49 -12.74 -0.16 -19.56
C LYS A 49 -13.06 -0.61 -20.98
N PRO A 50 -13.81 -1.72 -21.14
CA PRO A 50 -14.20 -2.20 -22.46
C PRO A 50 -15.12 -1.20 -23.17
N ASN A 51 -14.89 -1.01 -24.47
CA ASN A 51 -15.73 -0.18 -25.31
C ASN A 51 -16.78 -1.06 -26.01
N PRO A 52 -18.09 -0.76 -25.88
CA PRO A 52 -19.15 -1.51 -26.56
C PRO A 52 -19.03 -1.58 -28.08
N ARG A 53 -18.28 -0.66 -28.68
CA ARG A 53 -17.97 -0.64 -30.14
C ARG A 53 -16.74 -1.47 -30.51
N GLY A 54 -16.14 -2.19 -29.55
CA GLY A 54 -14.92 -2.99 -29.69
C GLY A 54 -13.69 -2.32 -29.10
N GLY A 55 -12.76 -3.14 -28.58
CA GLY A 55 -11.55 -2.68 -27.91
C GLY A 55 -11.80 -2.06 -26.53
N TYR A 56 -10.94 -1.11 -26.16
CA TYR A 56 -10.96 -0.44 -24.84
C TYR A 56 -10.96 1.08 -25.01
N TYR A 57 -11.52 1.77 -24.03
CA TYR A 57 -11.39 3.22 -23.92
C TYR A 57 -9.96 3.60 -23.54
N LYS A 58 -9.44 4.68 -24.14
CA LYS A 58 -8.05 5.13 -23.87
C LYS A 58 -7.86 5.82 -22.52
N ASP A 59 -8.94 6.44 -22.01
CA ASP A 59 -8.86 7.32 -20.84
C ASP A 59 -9.85 6.94 -19.73
N MET A 60 -10.53 5.80 -19.85
CA MET A 60 -11.49 5.32 -18.86
C MET A 60 -10.94 4.05 -18.23
N VAL A 61 -10.56 4.13 -16.95
CA VAL A 61 -9.90 3.03 -16.24
C VAL A 61 -10.60 2.70 -14.93
N LEU A 62 -10.45 1.45 -14.51
CA LEU A 62 -10.65 1.03 -13.12
C LEU A 62 -9.28 0.96 -12.47
N ALA A 63 -9.06 1.76 -11.43
CA ALA A 63 -7.83 1.79 -10.68
C ALA A 63 -8.03 1.09 -9.34
N THR A 64 -7.25 0.04 -9.08
CA THR A 64 -7.38 -0.79 -7.87
C THR A 64 -6.05 -0.87 -7.13
N PHE A 65 -6.11 -0.79 -5.80
CA PHE A 65 -5.02 -1.16 -4.93
C PHE A 65 -5.51 -2.20 -3.91
N ALA A 66 -4.95 -3.39 -3.97
CA ALA A 66 -5.17 -4.44 -2.98
C ALA A 66 -3.99 -4.44 -2.01
N SER A 67 -4.26 -4.24 -0.74
CA SER A 67 -3.24 -4.10 0.31
C SER A 67 -3.46 -5.04 1.48
N VAL A 68 -2.38 -5.35 2.17
CA VAL A 68 -2.33 -6.17 3.39
C VAL A 68 -1.63 -5.35 4.47
N PHE A 69 -2.20 -5.29 5.67
CA PHE A 69 -1.60 -4.61 6.80
C PHE A 69 -1.98 -5.24 8.16
N PRO A 70 -1.08 -5.19 9.17
CA PRO A 70 0.35 -4.92 9.06
C PRO A 70 1.03 -6.01 8.20
N ALA A 71 2.00 -5.61 7.34
CA ALA A 71 2.64 -6.57 6.43
C ALA A 71 3.65 -7.50 7.13
N ASP A 72 4.12 -7.16 8.32
CA ASP A 72 4.98 -7.99 9.18
C ASP A 72 4.19 -9.04 9.98
N ASN A 73 2.90 -8.78 10.23
CA ASN A 73 1.98 -9.71 10.88
C ASN A 73 0.57 -9.54 10.26
N PRO A 74 0.32 -10.12 9.08
CA PRO A 74 -0.87 -9.88 8.28
C PRO A 74 -2.17 -10.18 9.03
N LYS A 75 -3.04 -9.17 9.15
CA LYS A 75 -4.34 -9.28 9.83
C LYS A 75 -5.50 -8.85 8.94
N TYR A 76 -5.27 -7.84 8.10
CA TYR A 76 -6.31 -7.20 7.32
C TYR A 76 -5.92 -7.10 5.86
N VAL A 77 -6.91 -7.23 5.00
CA VAL A 77 -6.84 -6.92 3.57
C VAL A 77 -7.76 -5.76 3.31
N LEU A 78 -7.26 -4.72 2.62
CA LEU A 78 -8.04 -3.60 2.13
C LEU A 78 -7.91 -3.53 0.63
N VAL A 79 -9.04 -3.57 -0.07
CA VAL A 79 -9.09 -3.36 -1.52
C VAL A 79 -9.84 -2.06 -1.80
N VAL A 80 -9.18 -1.14 -2.46
CA VAL A 80 -9.78 0.12 -2.93
C VAL A 80 -9.83 0.09 -4.45
N THR A 81 -11.02 0.23 -5.01
CA THR A 81 -11.25 0.35 -6.44
C THR A 81 -11.94 1.67 -6.73
N LEU A 82 -11.37 2.45 -7.62
CA LEU A 82 -11.91 3.72 -8.08
C LEU A 82 -12.29 3.60 -9.56
N ASP A 83 -13.47 4.07 -9.89
CA ASP A 83 -13.99 4.11 -11.26
C ASP A 83 -13.68 5.46 -11.90
N GLU A 84 -12.94 5.43 -13.00
CA GLU A 84 -12.50 6.60 -13.77
C GLU A 84 -11.85 7.71 -12.91
N PRO A 85 -10.95 7.37 -11.98
CA PRO A 85 -10.32 8.38 -11.15
C PRO A 85 -9.36 9.24 -11.96
N GLU A 86 -9.16 10.46 -11.49
CA GLU A 86 -8.23 11.39 -12.10
C GLU A 86 -7.50 12.21 -11.02
N ASP A 87 -6.18 12.09 -10.96
CA ASP A 87 -5.34 12.99 -10.19
C ASP A 87 -4.89 14.16 -11.06
N ARG A 88 -5.26 15.37 -10.66
CA ARG A 88 -4.96 16.63 -11.35
C ARG A 88 -3.89 17.48 -10.64
N SER A 89 -3.18 16.93 -9.69
CA SER A 89 -2.13 17.64 -8.97
C SER A 89 -0.88 17.93 -9.81
N GLY A 90 -0.71 17.21 -10.93
CA GLY A 90 0.40 17.40 -11.86
C GLY A 90 0.04 18.20 -13.12
N LYS A 91 1.03 18.45 -14.00
CA LYS A 91 0.83 19.15 -15.28
C LYS A 91 -0.11 18.43 -16.24
N LYS A 92 -0.22 17.12 -16.12
CA LYS A 92 -1.14 16.28 -16.92
C LYS A 92 -1.93 15.39 -15.99
N PRO A 93 -3.19 15.08 -16.31
CA PRO A 93 -3.99 14.14 -15.53
C PRO A 93 -3.35 12.76 -15.46
N ARG A 94 -3.37 12.13 -14.28
CA ARG A 94 -2.87 10.79 -14.03
C ARG A 94 -4.01 9.92 -13.54
N ARG A 95 -4.17 8.72 -14.14
CA ARG A 95 -5.31 7.84 -13.86
C ARG A 95 -4.90 6.49 -13.28
N THR A 96 -3.60 6.14 -13.33
CA THR A 96 -3.11 4.86 -12.81
C THR A 96 -3.28 4.75 -11.30
N ALA A 97 -3.45 3.52 -10.82
CA ALA A 97 -3.73 3.23 -9.42
C ALA A 97 -2.68 3.79 -8.45
N GLY A 98 -1.41 3.87 -8.84
CA GLY A 98 -0.35 4.45 -8.01
C GLY A 98 -0.59 5.92 -7.64
N TRP A 99 -1.27 6.67 -8.51
CA TRP A 99 -1.60 8.09 -8.31
C TRP A 99 -3.01 8.33 -7.76
N THR A 100 -3.86 7.33 -7.77
CA THR A 100 -5.27 7.47 -7.44
C THR A 100 -5.70 6.54 -6.29
N ALA A 101 -5.82 5.23 -6.52
CA ALA A 101 -6.28 4.28 -5.51
C ALA A 101 -5.29 4.12 -4.34
N VAL A 102 -3.98 4.22 -4.59
CA VAL A 102 -2.95 4.06 -3.55
C VAL A 102 -3.02 5.17 -2.50
N PRO A 103 -3.04 6.47 -2.84
CA PRO A 103 -3.18 7.53 -1.84
C PRO A 103 -4.46 7.40 -1.01
N VAL A 104 -5.58 7.04 -1.64
CA VAL A 104 -6.86 6.84 -0.94
C VAL A 104 -6.77 5.68 0.06
N ALA A 105 -6.19 4.55 -0.36
CA ALA A 105 -5.99 3.41 0.52
C ALA A 105 -5.04 3.75 1.68
N SER A 106 -3.99 4.51 1.42
CA SER A 106 -3.03 4.99 2.42
C SER A 106 -3.74 5.80 3.51
N GLU A 107 -4.55 6.79 3.13
CA GLU A 107 -5.35 7.57 4.07
C GLU A 107 -6.35 6.73 4.86
N LEU A 108 -7.02 5.78 4.19
CA LEU A 108 -7.93 4.87 4.86
C LEU A 108 -7.19 4.03 5.90
N ILE A 109 -6.06 3.41 5.55
CA ILE A 109 -5.27 2.60 6.50
C ILE A 109 -4.85 3.45 7.70
N ALA A 110 -4.35 4.67 7.49
CA ALA A 110 -3.94 5.56 8.56
C ALA A 110 -5.09 5.85 9.57
N ARG A 111 -6.31 5.97 9.06
CA ARG A 111 -7.50 6.25 9.89
C ARG A 111 -8.09 5.02 10.56
N ILE A 112 -8.14 3.88 9.85
CA ILE A 112 -8.81 2.68 10.38
C ILE A 112 -7.86 1.80 11.21
N ALA A 113 -6.56 1.80 10.96
CA ALA A 113 -5.61 0.93 11.69
C ALA A 113 -5.70 1.09 13.21
N PRO A 114 -5.74 2.30 13.80
CA PRO A 114 -5.93 2.47 15.23
C PRO A 114 -7.27 1.92 15.73
N LEU A 115 -8.35 2.08 14.96
CA LEU A 115 -9.67 1.56 15.31
C LEU A 115 -9.73 0.04 15.29
N LEU A 116 -8.89 -0.59 14.45
CA LEU A 116 -8.72 -2.04 14.37
C LEU A 116 -7.72 -2.59 15.39
N GLY A 117 -7.21 -1.76 16.29
CA GLY A 117 -6.23 -2.14 17.30
C GLY A 117 -4.83 -2.40 16.75
N VAL A 118 -4.53 -1.96 15.52
CA VAL A 118 -3.19 -1.98 14.95
C VAL A 118 -2.43 -0.76 15.45
N ARG A 119 -1.42 -0.99 16.29
CA ARG A 119 -0.60 0.09 16.83
C ARG A 119 0.53 0.44 15.88
N PRO A 120 0.87 1.73 15.70
CA PRO A 120 2.02 2.12 14.92
C PRO A 120 3.30 1.63 15.61
N GLN A 121 4.22 1.10 14.81
CA GLN A 121 5.57 0.76 15.26
C GLN A 121 6.39 2.07 15.24
N ILE A 122 6.68 2.61 16.41
CA ILE A 122 7.56 3.76 16.54
C ILE A 122 8.99 3.20 16.53
N GLU A 123 9.75 3.49 15.47
CA GLU A 123 11.20 3.29 15.50
C GLU A 123 11.74 4.23 16.59
N THR A 124 12.05 3.69 17.76
CA THR A 124 12.85 4.39 18.74
C THR A 124 14.25 4.54 18.11
N GLN A 125 14.54 5.73 17.59
CA GLN A 125 15.93 6.07 17.29
C GLN A 125 16.75 5.83 18.57
N PRO A 126 17.87 5.09 18.51
CA PRO A 126 18.74 4.98 19.68
C PRO A 126 19.12 6.40 20.09
N GLN A 127 18.72 6.80 21.29
CA GLN A 127 19.17 8.06 21.88
C GLN A 127 20.67 8.06 21.82
N ALA A 128 21.24 8.98 21.02
CA ALA A 128 22.67 9.23 21.05
C ALA A 128 23.06 9.53 22.52
N ALA A 129 23.86 8.66 23.08
CA ALA A 129 24.35 8.84 24.46
C ALA A 129 25.07 10.18 24.49
N ILE A 130 24.50 11.16 25.18
CA ILE A 130 25.17 12.43 25.44
C ILE A 130 26.26 12.11 26.47
N THR A 131 27.48 11.91 25.96
CA THR A 131 28.65 11.76 26.82
C THR A 131 29.04 13.16 27.32
N PHE A 132 28.70 13.47 28.55
CA PHE A 132 29.23 14.65 29.20
C PHE A 132 30.74 14.42 29.43
N ALA A 133 31.57 15.13 28.67
CA ALA A 133 32.99 15.19 28.96
C ALA A 133 33.15 15.95 30.29
N SER A 134 33.59 15.20 31.33
CA SER A 134 34.01 15.80 32.60
C SER A 134 35.38 16.42 32.36
N SER A 135 35.45 17.75 32.35
CA SER A 135 36.70 18.50 32.37
C SER A 135 37.22 18.55 33.81
N ASN A 136 38.35 17.92 34.03
CA ASN A 136 39.22 18.18 35.19
C ASN A 136 40.13 19.33 34.88
#